data_459eb9ce2eaa6103ee6716cf2fe68de8
#
_entry.id   459eb9ce2eaa6103ee6716cf2fe68de8
#
_cell.length_a   1.000
_cell.length_b   1.000
_cell.length_c   1.000
_cell.angle_alpha   90.00
_cell.angle_beta   90.00
_cell.angle_gamma   90.00
#
_symmetry.space_group_name_H-M   'P 1'
#
loop_
_entity.id
_entity.type
_entity.pdbx_description
1 polymer ?
#
loop_
_entity_poly.entity_id
_entity_poly.type
_entity_poly.pdbx_seq_one_letter_code
_entity_poly.pdbx_strand_id
1 'polypeptide(L)'
;NDKENFKTYSDLLEKVFDDFNIDIQVVNVKHGPVVTLFEILPAAGIKINTIINLADDISRSMGVGAVRIAQIFGTQYLGVEVPNEKRETITIKELLSDDNFKNTSFKIPLCVGKDISGNIEVIDLSKTPHLLVAGTTGSGKSVFINTLLASILYKFSPEELRLILIDPKMLELSVYNDIAH
;
A
#
# COMPACT_ATOMS: atom_id res chain seq x y z
N ASN A 1 0.35 24.65 2.04
CA ASN A 1 -1.06 24.19 1.94
C ASN A 1 -1.28 22.79 2.53
N ASP A 2 -0.28 21.89 2.46
CA ASP A 2 -0.46 20.54 3.01
C ASP A 2 -0.60 20.53 4.54
N LYS A 3 0.17 21.36 5.25
CA LYS A 3 0.09 21.44 6.73
C LYS A 3 -1.26 21.93 7.26
N GLU A 4 -1.93 22.82 6.54
CA GLU A 4 -3.28 23.29 6.92
C GLU A 4 -4.33 22.19 6.71
N ASN A 5 -4.22 21.43 5.62
CA ASN A 5 -5.08 20.30 5.37
C ASN A 5 -4.90 19.18 6.43
N PHE A 6 -3.66 18.89 6.83
CA PHE A 6 -3.39 17.87 7.85
C PHE A 6 -3.95 18.22 9.22
N LYS A 7 -3.86 19.48 9.63
CA LYS A 7 -4.45 19.92 10.89
C LYS A 7 -5.98 19.76 10.84
N THR A 8 -6.61 20.14 9.74
CA THR A 8 -8.07 20.00 9.54
C THR A 8 -8.51 18.53 9.60
N TYR A 9 -7.75 17.60 8.99
CA TYR A 9 -8.06 16.16 9.04
C TYR A 9 -7.81 15.55 10.42
N SER A 10 -6.77 15.99 11.13
CA SER A 10 -6.51 15.55 12.50
C SER A 10 -7.62 16.00 13.44
N ASP A 11 -8.00 17.28 13.37
CA ASP A 11 -9.08 17.85 14.18
C ASP A 11 -10.44 17.16 13.86
N LEU A 12 -10.67 16.80 12.58
CA LEU A 12 -11.86 16.05 12.17
C LEU A 12 -11.85 14.64 12.76
N LEU A 13 -10.72 13.95 12.71
CA LEU A 13 -10.59 12.59 13.24
C LEU A 13 -10.81 12.57 14.76
N GLU A 14 -10.18 13.49 15.49
CA GLU A 14 -10.36 13.62 16.93
C GLU A 14 -11.84 13.90 17.28
N LYS A 15 -12.49 14.80 16.54
CA LYS A 15 -13.91 15.08 16.70
C LYS A 15 -14.80 13.87 16.43
N VAL A 16 -14.52 13.10 15.38
CA VAL A 16 -15.29 11.88 15.06
C VAL A 16 -15.15 10.86 16.19
N PHE A 17 -13.96 10.67 16.75
CA PHE A 17 -13.78 9.78 17.91
C PHE A 17 -14.51 10.32 19.15
N ASP A 18 -14.51 11.64 19.39
CA ASP A 18 -15.24 12.27 20.48
C ASP A 18 -16.76 12.05 20.36
N ASP A 19 -17.32 12.08 19.14
CA ASP A 19 -18.73 11.75 18.87
C ASP A 19 -19.11 10.33 19.32
N PHE A 20 -18.13 9.41 19.37
CA PHE A 20 -18.27 8.05 19.92
C PHE A 20 -17.86 7.92 21.39
N ASN A 21 -17.64 9.03 22.09
CA ASN A 21 -17.16 9.11 23.47
C ASN A 21 -15.79 8.44 23.67
N ILE A 22 -14.93 8.52 22.67
CA ILE A 22 -13.56 8.00 22.71
C ILE A 22 -12.60 9.18 22.60
N ASP A 23 -11.89 9.45 23.69
CA ASP A 23 -10.84 10.47 23.74
C ASP A 23 -9.54 9.91 23.17
N ILE A 24 -9.05 10.55 22.11
CA ILE A 24 -7.79 10.24 21.46
C ILE A 24 -7.00 11.52 21.20
N GLN A 25 -5.69 11.37 21.02
CA GLN A 25 -4.81 12.42 20.55
C GLN A 25 -4.12 11.97 19.27
N VAL A 26 -4.17 12.75 18.20
CA VAL A 26 -3.34 12.53 17.00
C VAL A 26 -1.93 13.03 17.31
N VAL A 27 -0.97 12.09 17.35
CA VAL A 27 0.43 12.40 17.71
C VAL A 27 1.32 12.57 16.49
N ASN A 28 0.95 11.94 15.37
CA ASN A 28 1.71 12.03 14.13
C ASN A 28 0.80 11.77 12.92
N VAL A 29 1.19 12.32 11.77
CA VAL A 29 0.49 12.11 10.49
C VAL A 29 1.52 11.84 9.40
N LYS A 30 1.33 10.72 8.69
CA LYS A 30 2.16 10.33 7.54
C LYS A 30 1.29 10.27 6.29
N HIS A 31 1.58 11.12 5.34
CA HIS A 31 0.87 11.14 4.06
C HIS A 31 1.52 10.17 3.09
N GLY A 32 0.75 9.20 2.61
CA GLY A 32 1.15 8.27 1.57
C GLY A 32 0.42 8.55 0.26
N PRO A 33 0.77 7.83 -0.82
CA PRO A 33 0.18 8.05 -2.15
C PRO A 33 -1.29 7.63 -2.25
N VAL A 34 -1.74 6.71 -1.41
CA VAL A 34 -3.10 6.13 -1.43
C VAL A 34 -3.86 6.41 -0.15
N VAL A 35 -3.18 6.32 0.99
CA VAL A 35 -3.75 6.52 2.32
C VAL A 35 -2.92 7.52 3.12
N THR A 36 -3.57 8.19 4.07
CA THR A 36 -2.91 8.96 5.12
C THR A 36 -2.98 8.17 6.41
N LEU A 37 -1.84 7.93 7.04
CA LEU A 37 -1.74 7.25 8.33
C LEU A 37 -1.72 8.29 9.45
N PHE A 38 -2.71 8.22 10.33
CA PHE A 38 -2.76 8.96 11.59
C PHE A 38 -2.29 8.04 12.73
N GLU A 39 -1.24 8.43 13.42
CA GLU A 39 -0.81 7.74 14.64
C GLU A 39 -1.53 8.38 15.81
N ILE A 40 -2.39 7.63 16.49
CA ILE A 40 -3.23 8.12 17.58
C ILE A 40 -2.83 7.49 18.92
N LEU A 41 -2.95 8.28 19.98
CA LEU A 41 -2.79 7.84 21.35
C LEU A 41 -4.17 7.87 22.04
N PRO A 42 -4.78 6.71 22.34
CA PRO A 42 -6.00 6.66 23.12
C PRO A 42 -5.78 7.09 24.56
N ALA A 43 -6.80 7.72 25.18
CA ALA A 43 -6.77 8.02 26.61
C ALA A 43 -6.66 6.73 27.46
N ALA A 44 -6.12 6.89 28.65
CA ALA A 44 -5.91 5.77 29.57
C ALA A 44 -7.24 5.05 29.89
N GLY A 45 -7.20 3.71 29.88
CA GLY A 45 -8.36 2.87 30.21
C GLY A 45 -9.26 2.52 29.02
N ILE A 46 -9.02 3.07 27.83
CA ILE A 46 -9.76 2.69 26.61
C ILE A 46 -9.22 1.38 26.06
N LYS A 47 -10.12 0.40 25.86
CA LYS A 47 -9.75 -0.87 25.25
C LYS A 47 -9.49 -0.72 23.76
N ILE A 48 -8.35 -1.21 23.28
CA ILE A 48 -7.92 -1.13 21.87
C ILE A 48 -8.99 -1.71 20.93
N ASN A 49 -9.58 -2.86 21.26
CA ASN A 49 -10.61 -3.50 20.43
C ASN A 49 -11.85 -2.63 20.27
N THR A 50 -12.18 -1.79 21.24
CA THR A 50 -13.29 -0.83 21.13
C THR A 50 -13.04 0.13 19.99
N ILE A 51 -11.81 0.63 19.84
CA ILE A 51 -11.41 1.54 18.78
C ILE A 51 -11.38 0.82 17.43
N ILE A 52 -10.77 -0.35 17.37
CA ILE A 52 -10.64 -1.13 16.12
C ILE A 52 -12.01 -1.46 15.54
N ASN A 53 -12.98 -1.81 16.39
CA ASN A 53 -14.34 -2.17 15.95
C ASN A 53 -15.15 -0.97 15.43
N LEU A 54 -14.70 0.27 15.66
CA LEU A 54 -15.34 1.48 15.15
C LEU A 54 -14.88 1.87 13.73
N ALA A 55 -13.99 1.11 13.09
CA ALA A 55 -13.45 1.48 11.80
C ALA A 55 -14.52 1.80 10.74
N ASP A 56 -15.58 0.99 10.65
CA ASP A 56 -16.69 1.20 9.71
C ASP A 56 -17.53 2.44 10.06
N ASP A 57 -17.75 2.68 11.36
CA ASP A 57 -18.49 3.83 11.83
C ASP A 57 -17.72 5.13 11.59
N ILE A 58 -16.41 5.12 11.81
CA ILE A 58 -15.51 6.25 11.53
C ILE A 58 -15.46 6.51 10.03
N SER A 59 -15.32 5.46 9.21
CA SER A 59 -15.37 5.56 7.75
C SER A 59 -16.61 6.28 7.26
N ARG A 60 -17.77 5.89 7.76
CA ARG A 60 -19.06 6.52 7.45
C ARG A 60 -19.14 7.96 7.93
N SER A 61 -18.71 8.23 9.16
CA SER A 61 -18.77 9.58 9.76
C SER A 61 -17.84 10.57 9.05
N MET A 62 -16.68 10.10 8.56
CA MET A 62 -15.75 10.91 7.78
C MET A 62 -16.15 11.03 6.30
N GLY A 63 -17.09 10.23 5.81
CA GLY A 63 -17.50 10.20 4.40
C GLY A 63 -16.41 9.70 3.47
N VAL A 64 -15.51 8.82 3.96
CA VAL A 64 -14.40 8.27 3.20
C VAL A 64 -14.63 6.79 2.89
N GLY A 65 -13.75 6.19 2.08
CA GLY A 65 -13.72 4.75 1.88
C GLY A 65 -13.33 3.99 3.15
N ALA A 66 -13.11 2.67 3.04
CA ALA A 66 -12.80 1.84 4.20
C ALA A 66 -11.58 2.35 4.98
N VAL A 67 -11.79 2.70 6.25
CA VAL A 67 -10.75 3.05 7.23
C VAL A 67 -10.24 1.77 7.86
N ARG A 68 -8.93 1.66 8.03
CA ARG A 68 -8.30 0.55 8.74
C ARG A 68 -7.67 1.06 10.02
N ILE A 69 -7.93 0.36 11.13
CA ILE A 69 -7.33 0.68 12.42
C ILE A 69 -6.56 -0.55 12.91
N ALA A 70 -5.29 -0.36 13.25
CA ALA A 70 -4.43 -1.42 13.74
C ALA A 70 -3.43 -0.89 14.76
N GLN A 71 -2.98 -1.76 15.66
CA GLN A 71 -1.92 -1.44 16.59
C GLN A 71 -0.58 -1.31 15.85
N ILE A 72 0.18 -0.27 16.18
CA ILE A 72 1.55 -0.12 15.68
C ILE A 72 2.48 -0.93 16.58
N PHE A 73 3.07 -1.98 16.03
CA PHE A 73 3.90 -2.90 16.78
C PHE A 73 5.05 -2.19 17.51
N GLY A 74 5.26 -2.56 18.77
CA GLY A 74 6.34 -1.99 19.62
C GLY A 74 6.05 -0.60 20.17
N THR A 75 4.83 -0.09 19.99
CA THR A 75 4.41 1.23 20.50
C THR A 75 3.07 1.14 21.26
N GLN A 76 2.71 2.24 21.92
CA GLN A 76 1.39 2.43 22.53
C GLN A 76 0.37 3.08 21.57
N TYR A 77 0.79 3.34 20.33
CA TYR A 77 -0.04 4.03 19.33
C TYR A 77 -0.87 3.06 18.50
N LEU A 78 -2.01 3.56 18.05
CA LEU A 78 -2.79 2.93 16.99
C LEU A 78 -2.59 3.71 15.69
N GLY A 79 -2.50 2.98 14.58
CA GLY A 79 -2.51 3.56 13.25
C GLY A 79 -3.94 3.56 12.68
N VAL A 80 -4.42 4.73 12.28
CA VAL A 80 -5.68 4.91 11.54
C VAL A 80 -5.33 5.27 10.11
N GLU A 81 -5.54 4.34 9.19
CA GLU A 81 -5.30 4.53 7.75
C GLU A 81 -6.58 5.04 7.10
N VAL A 82 -6.55 6.29 6.63
CA VAL A 82 -7.67 6.96 5.97
C VAL A 82 -7.35 7.09 4.48
N PRO A 83 -8.23 6.58 3.58
CA PRO A 83 -8.03 6.72 2.14
C PRO A 83 -7.97 8.19 1.72
N ASN A 84 -7.00 8.54 0.87
CA ASN A 84 -6.91 9.88 0.30
C ASN A 84 -8.07 10.12 -0.69
N GLU A 85 -8.63 11.33 -0.73
CA GLU A 85 -9.62 11.72 -1.74
C GLU A 85 -9.05 11.61 -3.16
N LYS A 86 -7.81 12.06 -3.33
CA LYS A 86 -7.06 11.92 -4.59
C LYS A 86 -5.92 10.94 -4.37
N ARG A 87 -6.02 9.80 -5.05
CA ARG A 87 -4.94 8.81 -5.06
C ARG A 87 -3.90 9.21 -6.10
N GLU A 88 -2.63 9.14 -5.73
CA GLU A 88 -1.54 9.32 -6.67
C GLU A 88 -1.42 8.10 -7.60
N THR A 89 -1.18 8.35 -8.88
CA THR A 89 -0.86 7.30 -9.83
C THR A 89 0.62 6.97 -9.74
N ILE A 90 0.95 5.77 -9.29
CA ILE A 90 2.31 5.27 -9.26
C ILE A 90 2.62 4.66 -10.64
N THR A 91 3.63 5.20 -11.33
CA THR A 91 3.99 4.72 -12.65
C THR A 91 5.09 3.66 -12.60
N ILE A 92 5.05 2.70 -13.53
CA ILE A 92 6.12 1.69 -13.65
C ILE A 92 7.49 2.35 -13.90
N LYS A 93 7.54 3.44 -14.64
CA LYS A 93 8.77 4.19 -14.88
C LYS A 93 9.39 4.68 -13.57
N GLU A 94 8.59 5.21 -12.66
CA GLU A 94 9.04 5.66 -11.34
C GLU A 94 9.65 4.50 -10.55
N LEU A 95 8.94 3.36 -10.48
CA LEU A 95 9.38 2.17 -9.77
C LEU A 95 10.72 1.63 -10.31
N LEU A 96 10.84 1.48 -11.63
CA LEU A 96 12.04 0.94 -12.27
C LEU A 96 13.22 1.93 -12.26
N SER A 97 12.96 3.22 -12.08
CA SER A 97 14.00 4.25 -12.04
C SER A 97 14.60 4.45 -10.65
N ASP A 98 14.00 3.88 -9.62
CA ASP A 98 14.43 4.03 -8.23
C ASP A 98 15.75 3.31 -7.94
N ASP A 99 16.55 3.91 -7.09
CA ASP A 99 17.86 3.36 -6.72
C ASP A 99 17.76 2.06 -5.92
N ASN A 100 16.69 1.88 -5.14
CA ASN A 100 16.44 0.63 -4.41
C ASN A 100 16.25 -0.56 -5.36
N PHE A 101 15.62 -0.33 -6.53
CA PHE A 101 15.48 -1.36 -7.55
C PHE A 101 16.77 -1.52 -8.38
N LYS A 102 17.36 -0.42 -8.84
CA LYS A 102 18.54 -0.45 -9.71
C LYS A 102 19.76 -1.09 -9.05
N ASN A 103 20.01 -0.70 -7.80
CA ASN A 103 21.24 -1.02 -7.06
C ASN A 103 21.05 -2.17 -6.07
N THR A 104 19.90 -2.86 -6.10
CA THR A 104 19.66 -3.99 -5.19
C THR A 104 20.61 -5.16 -5.46
N SER A 105 21.03 -5.82 -4.39
CA SER A 105 21.76 -7.09 -4.42
C SER A 105 20.85 -8.32 -4.54
N PHE A 106 19.54 -8.13 -4.71
CA PHE A 106 18.58 -9.21 -4.85
C PHE A 106 18.83 -9.98 -6.14
N LYS A 107 18.65 -11.30 -6.06
CA LYS A 107 18.90 -12.19 -7.19
C LYS A 107 17.86 -12.03 -8.30
N ILE A 108 16.58 -11.93 -7.93
CA ILE A 108 15.47 -11.68 -8.86
C ILE A 108 14.58 -10.59 -8.24
N PRO A 109 14.95 -9.29 -8.40
CA PRO A 109 14.19 -8.20 -7.82
C PRO A 109 12.89 -7.96 -8.58
N LEU A 110 11.82 -7.79 -7.81
CA LEU A 110 10.49 -7.40 -8.30
C LEU A 110 10.06 -6.09 -7.62
N CYS A 111 9.64 -5.11 -8.41
CA CYS A 111 8.98 -3.92 -7.87
C CYS A 111 7.54 -4.26 -7.46
N VAL A 112 7.23 -4.11 -6.19
CA VAL A 112 5.90 -4.37 -5.63
C VAL A 112 5.01 -3.13 -5.69
N GLY A 113 5.59 -1.95 -5.51
CA GLY A 113 4.88 -0.68 -5.45
C GLY A 113 5.50 0.27 -4.45
N LYS A 114 4.67 1.09 -3.81
CA LYS A 114 5.07 1.97 -2.71
C LYS A 114 4.38 1.53 -1.42
N ASP A 115 5.11 1.66 -0.31
CA ASP A 115 4.53 1.53 1.02
C ASP A 115 3.61 2.74 1.34
N ILE A 116 2.97 2.71 2.51
CA ILE A 116 2.10 3.80 2.97
C ILE A 116 2.85 5.13 3.22
N SER A 117 4.17 5.10 3.30
CA SER A 117 5.04 6.27 3.45
C SER A 117 5.57 6.80 2.11
N GLY A 118 5.26 6.11 1.01
CA GLY A 118 5.69 6.47 -0.35
C GLY A 118 7.05 5.91 -0.75
N ASN A 119 7.67 5.04 0.07
CA ASN A 119 8.93 4.39 -0.28
C ASN A 119 8.68 3.24 -1.26
N ILE A 120 9.58 3.06 -2.21
CA ILE A 120 9.47 1.97 -3.18
C ILE A 120 9.89 0.66 -2.53
N GLU A 121 9.01 -0.33 -2.64
CA GLU A 121 9.19 -1.66 -2.12
C GLU A 121 9.64 -2.62 -3.21
N VAL A 122 10.73 -3.33 -2.94
CA VAL A 122 11.33 -4.34 -3.82
C VAL A 122 11.46 -5.65 -3.05
N ILE A 123 11.02 -6.74 -3.66
CA ILE A 123 11.18 -8.09 -3.08
C ILE A 123 12.10 -8.95 -3.94
N ASP A 124 12.72 -9.95 -3.34
CA ASP A 124 13.52 -10.95 -4.05
C ASP A 124 12.70 -12.21 -4.30
N LEU A 125 12.27 -12.43 -5.54
CA LEU A 125 11.49 -13.61 -5.90
C LEU A 125 12.26 -14.91 -5.60
N SER A 126 13.58 -14.92 -5.70
CA SER A 126 14.39 -16.12 -5.41
C SER A 126 14.30 -16.58 -3.95
N LYS A 127 13.93 -15.67 -3.05
CA LYS A 127 13.76 -15.95 -1.61
C LYS A 127 12.32 -16.28 -1.22
N THR A 128 11.33 -15.89 -2.02
CA THR A 128 9.93 -16.19 -1.70
C THR A 128 9.60 -17.68 -1.73
N PRO A 129 10.07 -18.60 -2.57
CA PRO A 129 10.26 -18.61 -4.03
C PRO A 129 8.93 -18.65 -4.78
N HIS A 130 7.81 -18.82 -4.08
CA HIS A 130 6.44 -18.83 -4.62
C HIS A 130 5.71 -17.58 -4.15
N LEU A 131 4.99 -16.93 -5.05
CA LEU A 131 4.20 -15.74 -4.78
C LEU A 131 2.75 -15.96 -5.23
N LEU A 132 1.83 -15.97 -4.28
CA LEU A 132 0.40 -15.98 -4.58
C LEU A 132 -0.12 -14.55 -4.65
N VAL A 133 -0.72 -14.20 -5.80
CA VAL A 133 -1.37 -12.91 -6.00
C VAL A 133 -2.87 -13.14 -6.17
N ALA A 134 -3.66 -12.57 -5.27
CA ALA A 134 -5.12 -12.69 -5.28
C ALA A 134 -5.78 -11.31 -5.19
N GLY A 135 -6.97 -11.19 -5.79
CA GLY A 135 -7.75 -9.97 -5.77
C GLY A 135 -9.06 -10.14 -6.53
N THR A 136 -10.07 -9.35 -6.16
CA THR A 136 -11.34 -9.27 -6.86
C THR A 136 -11.19 -8.58 -8.22
N THR A 137 -12.19 -8.67 -9.08
CA THR A 137 -12.23 -7.95 -10.35
C THR A 137 -12.06 -6.44 -10.09
N GLY A 138 -11.16 -5.81 -10.84
CA GLY A 138 -10.87 -4.37 -10.69
C GLY A 138 -9.93 -4.00 -9.53
N SER A 139 -9.42 -4.97 -8.76
CA SER A 139 -8.46 -4.71 -7.68
C SER A 139 -7.06 -4.30 -8.15
N GLY A 140 -6.77 -4.45 -9.44
CA GLY A 140 -5.45 -4.19 -10.02
C GLY A 140 -4.53 -5.41 -10.10
N LYS A 141 -5.03 -6.63 -9.85
CA LYS A 141 -4.23 -7.87 -9.92
C LYS A 141 -3.45 -8.00 -11.23
N SER A 142 -4.10 -7.83 -12.38
CA SER A 142 -3.46 -7.94 -13.69
C SER A 142 -2.41 -6.84 -13.91
N VAL A 143 -2.68 -5.63 -13.47
CA VAL A 143 -1.71 -4.52 -13.51
C VAL A 143 -0.49 -4.85 -12.64
N PHE A 144 -0.70 -5.40 -11.46
CA PHE A 144 0.36 -5.82 -10.56
C PHE A 144 1.23 -6.93 -11.17
N ILE A 145 0.62 -7.98 -11.76
CA ILE A 145 1.34 -9.05 -12.45
C ILE A 145 2.19 -8.47 -13.60
N ASN A 146 1.62 -7.58 -14.40
CA ASN A 146 2.37 -6.89 -15.46
C ASN A 146 3.53 -6.06 -14.92
N THR A 147 3.38 -5.41 -13.76
CA THR A 147 4.46 -4.68 -13.09
C THR A 147 5.61 -5.62 -12.68
N LEU A 148 5.27 -6.80 -12.15
CA LEU A 148 6.28 -7.82 -11.80
C LEU A 148 7.02 -8.34 -13.03
N LEU A 149 6.30 -8.66 -14.11
CA LEU A 149 6.90 -9.10 -15.38
C LEU A 149 7.78 -8.00 -15.99
N ALA A 150 7.31 -6.75 -16.01
CA ALA A 150 8.10 -5.62 -16.48
C ALA A 150 9.39 -5.42 -15.66
N SER A 151 9.37 -5.66 -14.35
CA SER A 151 10.57 -5.62 -13.50
C SER A 151 11.63 -6.64 -13.96
N ILE A 152 11.19 -7.85 -14.27
CA ILE A 152 12.06 -8.92 -14.78
C ILE A 152 12.62 -8.54 -16.16
N LEU A 153 11.76 -8.20 -17.11
CA LEU A 153 12.14 -7.88 -18.48
C LEU A 153 13.05 -6.65 -18.59
N TYR A 154 12.93 -5.72 -17.65
CA TYR A 154 13.79 -4.54 -17.57
C TYR A 154 15.18 -4.86 -17.02
N LYS A 155 15.27 -5.83 -16.11
CA LYS A 155 16.50 -6.13 -15.36
C LYS A 155 17.38 -7.19 -16.02
N PHE A 156 16.78 -8.16 -16.71
CA PHE A 156 17.46 -9.34 -17.22
C PHE A 156 17.35 -9.46 -18.74
N SER A 157 18.42 -9.98 -19.34
CA SER A 157 18.40 -10.46 -20.71
C SER A 157 17.81 -11.89 -20.81
N PRO A 158 17.40 -12.35 -22.00
CA PRO A 158 16.85 -13.71 -22.18
C PRO A 158 17.90 -14.82 -21.95
N GLU A 159 19.19 -14.50 -21.95
CA GLU A 159 20.27 -15.41 -21.58
C GLU A 159 20.36 -15.61 -20.06
N GLU A 160 19.98 -14.59 -19.29
CA GLU A 160 20.06 -14.61 -17.83
C GLU A 160 18.81 -15.17 -17.18
N LEU A 161 17.62 -14.89 -17.77
CA LEU A 161 16.34 -15.33 -17.22
C LEU A 161 15.32 -15.57 -18.34
N ARG A 162 14.60 -16.69 -18.25
CA ARG A 162 13.50 -17.04 -19.12
C ARG A 162 12.22 -17.25 -18.35
N LEU A 163 11.09 -17.03 -19.02
CA LEU A 163 9.75 -17.08 -18.45
C LEU A 163 8.93 -18.20 -19.09
N ILE A 164 8.15 -18.89 -18.27
CA ILE A 164 7.02 -19.73 -18.72
C ILE A 164 5.75 -19.05 -18.24
N LEU A 165 4.95 -18.54 -19.18
CA LEU A 165 3.71 -17.85 -18.88
C LEU A 165 2.53 -18.73 -19.31
N ILE A 166 1.60 -18.98 -18.37
CA ILE A 166 0.39 -19.78 -18.62
C ILE A 166 -0.82 -18.92 -18.36
N ASP A 167 -1.55 -18.59 -19.40
CA ASP A 167 -2.81 -17.83 -19.35
C ASP A 167 -3.95 -18.65 -19.96
N PRO A 168 -4.67 -19.44 -19.15
CA PRO A 168 -5.73 -20.31 -19.65
C PRO A 168 -6.88 -19.57 -20.33
N LYS A 169 -7.08 -18.29 -20.01
CA LYS A 169 -8.15 -17.46 -20.56
C LYS A 169 -7.70 -16.62 -21.75
N MET A 170 -6.38 -16.56 -22.02
CA MET A 170 -5.76 -15.77 -23.11
C MET A 170 -6.16 -14.27 -23.08
N LEU A 171 -6.32 -13.69 -21.88
CA LEU A 171 -6.82 -12.32 -21.71
C LEU A 171 -5.75 -11.33 -21.23
N GLU A 172 -4.75 -11.80 -20.50
CA GLU A 172 -3.85 -10.91 -19.75
C GLU A 172 -2.40 -10.94 -20.24
N LEU A 173 -1.91 -12.11 -20.70
CA LEU A 173 -0.48 -12.31 -21.01
C LEU A 173 -0.14 -12.35 -22.50
N SER A 174 -1.10 -12.18 -23.39
CA SER A 174 -0.89 -12.22 -24.85
C SER A 174 0.08 -11.15 -25.36
N VAL A 175 0.23 -10.05 -24.64
CA VAL A 175 1.20 -8.98 -24.97
C VAL A 175 2.67 -9.43 -24.85
N TYR A 176 2.92 -10.55 -24.20
CA TYR A 176 4.25 -11.14 -24.02
C TYR A 176 4.55 -12.26 -25.03
N ASN A 177 3.64 -12.54 -25.98
CA ASN A 177 3.91 -13.49 -27.03
C ASN A 177 5.09 -13.01 -27.88
N ASP A 178 5.89 -13.96 -28.34
CA ASP A 178 7.03 -13.75 -29.25
C ASP A 178 8.16 -12.84 -28.69
N ILE A 179 8.20 -12.56 -27.39
CA ILE A 179 9.38 -11.96 -26.76
C ILE A 179 10.51 -12.98 -26.61
N ALA A 180 11.76 -12.52 -26.53
CA ALA A 180 12.93 -13.39 -26.46
C ALA A 180 13.05 -14.16 -25.12
N HIS A 181 12.44 -13.67 -24.06
CA HIS A 181 12.42 -14.29 -22.74
C HIS A 181 11.42 -15.43 -22.67
#